data_dbf37495d9cc36b25bcc5b450f50c5ba
#
_entry.id   dbf37495d9cc36b25bcc5b450f50c5ba
#
_cell.length_a   1.000
_cell.length_b   1.000
_cell.length_c   1.000
_cell.angle_alpha   90.00
_cell.angle_beta   90.00
_cell.angle_gamma   90.00
#
_symmetry.space_group_name_H-M   'P 1'
#
loop_
_entity.id
_entity.type
_entity.pdbx_description
1 polymer ?
#
loop_
_entity_poly.entity_id
_entity_poly.type
_entity_poly.pdbx_seq_one_letter_code
_entity_poly.pdbx_strand_id
1 'polypeptide(L)'
;MKHKGNPRMIFLDLLVPILILVGVGGILLIEQRGYTSANGGGYNSTYIGSDEWKVNSAKTRKPVVGARKAWLVYGSMDPESNEIKNEIAYVLKTLGVDTDTYAIHVSESDVKPPLADMLPHMPEGCTDLILCLPSLVSAGIAPEPIMNWVESGGNIVFAGGLEEGEAPVPWNELLGVKNSDEAVNTRAESMRLVSQLLAGGMGMEFSDEVLSCDILGVLLDEKCVIHATTADELAYPLLWERQYGDGLVLVCNADLMDSKADRGIIAACYCRLCPAYVYPVINSAVYCIDDFPSVAPAGYDQNILSQYGYTINDFYANVWWPSMHNIAVQNDIVYSTFLIQCYSDDVDGPFNNTDSKPSAKYYARLLMEDGCEIGLHGYNHQPLVLDGYEFDEKNSGYQTWHSVDKMIEATKTAIAYAQSLSPEIEIQAYVAPSNVISQDTIEALTANIDSLRIFAGIYIGTPDQMVQEFEALDDGIVNVPRLTADMQMEDSEWWLQLNELNYHFVESNFIHPDDILDEDRSDGGDFKSMLEGYQRMVTWNRKQGLRARTISEAAGDVQRYCNLSITQKNEADRMSIHVEGLIDKAFLMLRTRDSIPGTVEGGVVTEIDTGCYLLEVDSEDVTILWEEK
;
A
#
# COMPACT_ATOMS: atom_id res chain seq x y z
N MET A 1 71.86 35.60 14.96
CA MET A 1 70.49 36.17 15.07
C MET A 1 69.48 35.01 15.20
N LYS A 2 68.91 34.81 16.37
CA LYS A 2 67.88 33.82 16.60
C LYS A 2 66.54 34.43 16.22
N HIS A 3 65.91 33.94 15.15
CA HIS A 3 64.54 34.29 14.83
C HIS A 3 63.60 33.69 15.93
N LYS A 4 63.08 34.58 16.76
CA LYS A 4 61.95 34.24 17.63
C LYS A 4 60.70 34.20 16.76
N GLY A 5 60.22 32.99 16.41
CA GLY A 5 58.94 32.81 15.77
C GLY A 5 57.80 33.40 16.62
N ASN A 6 56.88 34.11 15.97
CA ASN A 6 55.75 34.74 16.62
C ASN A 6 54.83 33.66 17.23
N PRO A 7 54.59 33.62 18.53
CA PRO A 7 53.80 32.54 19.17
C PRO A 7 52.36 32.44 18.61
N ARG A 8 51.81 33.50 18.01
CA ARG A 8 50.51 33.49 17.37
C ARG A 8 50.51 32.72 16.04
N MET A 9 51.60 32.73 15.28
CA MET A 9 51.72 31.94 14.04
C MET A 9 51.82 30.44 14.32
N ILE A 10 52.60 30.06 15.36
CA ILE A 10 52.77 28.67 15.76
C ILE A 10 51.42 28.09 16.27
N PHE A 11 50.60 28.91 16.91
CA PHE A 11 49.27 28.48 17.39
C PHE A 11 48.29 28.27 16.23
N LEU A 12 48.30 29.11 15.19
CA LEU A 12 47.49 28.91 13.99
C LEU A 12 47.95 27.67 13.18
N ASP A 13 49.26 27.49 13.03
CA ASP A 13 49.84 26.35 12.31
C ASP A 13 49.55 24.98 12.95
N LEU A 14 49.24 24.96 14.24
CA LEU A 14 48.81 23.76 14.97
C LEU A 14 47.29 23.64 15.02
N LEU A 15 46.54 24.73 15.09
CA LEU A 15 45.10 24.74 15.21
C LEU A 15 44.40 24.22 13.98
N VAL A 16 44.89 24.59 12.79
CA VAL A 16 44.33 24.17 11.50
C VAL A 16 44.44 22.65 11.30
N PRO A 17 45.59 21.98 11.49
CA PRO A 17 45.68 20.52 11.42
C PRO A 17 44.81 19.80 12.45
N ILE A 18 44.69 20.36 13.66
CA ILE A 18 43.84 19.81 14.72
C ILE A 18 42.36 19.89 14.31
N LEU A 19 41.91 21.00 13.76
CA LEU A 19 40.54 21.17 13.27
C LEU A 19 40.24 20.23 12.08
N ILE A 20 41.20 20.04 11.18
CA ILE A 20 41.10 19.06 10.07
C ILE A 20 41.02 17.64 10.64
N LEU A 21 41.85 17.26 11.61
CA LEU A 21 41.84 15.96 12.25
C LEU A 21 40.52 15.70 13.02
N VAL A 22 39.99 16.71 13.70
CA VAL A 22 38.70 16.62 14.39
C VAL A 22 37.56 16.52 13.36
N GLY A 23 37.62 17.26 12.25
CA GLY A 23 36.65 17.19 11.15
C GLY A 23 36.66 15.81 10.47
N VAL A 24 37.83 15.30 10.10
CA VAL A 24 38.01 13.96 9.51
C VAL A 24 37.61 12.88 10.51
N GLY A 25 37.99 13.01 11.76
CA GLY A 25 37.58 12.10 12.84
C GLY A 25 36.07 12.12 13.07
N GLY A 26 35.45 13.29 12.94
CA GLY A 26 33.99 13.44 13.02
C GLY A 26 33.28 12.77 11.83
N ILE A 27 33.80 12.94 10.62
CA ILE A 27 33.28 12.27 9.42
C ILE A 27 33.43 10.75 9.55
N LEU A 28 34.60 10.26 9.95
CA LEU A 28 34.84 8.82 10.18
C LEU A 28 33.95 8.24 11.28
N LEU A 29 33.65 9.01 12.33
CA LEU A 29 32.71 8.58 13.38
C LEU A 29 31.25 8.59 12.91
N ILE A 30 30.88 9.50 12.01
CA ILE A 30 29.56 9.53 11.38
C ILE A 30 29.44 8.35 10.39
N GLU A 31 30.46 8.12 9.57
CA GLU A 31 30.52 6.93 8.70
C GLU A 31 30.49 5.63 9.54
N GLN A 32 31.27 5.55 10.62
CA GLN A 32 31.30 4.37 11.49
C GLN A 32 29.98 4.18 12.25
N ARG A 33 29.26 5.25 12.61
CA ARG A 33 27.90 5.16 13.18
C ARG A 33 26.86 4.82 12.13
N GLY A 34 26.98 5.35 10.91
CA GLY A 34 26.20 4.92 9.77
C GLY A 34 26.41 3.42 9.49
N TYR A 35 27.67 2.97 9.45
CA TYR A 35 28.04 1.56 9.29
C TYR A 35 27.56 0.66 10.45
N THR A 36 27.59 1.13 11.68
CA THR A 36 27.14 0.33 12.85
C THR A 36 25.62 0.31 13.02
N SER A 37 24.89 1.30 12.52
CA SER A 37 23.43 1.24 12.46
C SER A 37 22.92 0.37 11.31
N ALA A 38 23.65 0.33 10.18
CA ALA A 38 23.38 -0.58 9.07
C ALA A 38 23.84 -2.03 9.37
N ASN A 39 24.93 -2.23 10.10
CA ASN A 39 25.47 -3.54 10.48
C ASN A 39 24.87 -4.13 11.79
N GLY A 40 23.83 -3.52 12.34
CA GLY A 40 23.12 -4.06 13.51
C GLY A 40 22.18 -5.22 13.17
N GLY A 41 21.95 -5.49 11.90
CA GLY A 41 21.13 -6.58 11.41
C GLY A 41 21.99 -7.58 10.65
N GLY A 42 22.60 -8.55 11.33
CA GLY A 42 22.80 -9.82 10.66
C GLY A 42 21.42 -10.28 10.14
N TYR A 43 21.39 -11.01 9.02
CA TYR A 43 20.23 -11.61 8.38
C TYR A 43 19.31 -12.30 9.42
N ASN A 44 18.64 -11.52 10.21
CA ASN A 44 17.66 -11.95 11.17
C ASN A 44 16.31 -11.75 10.51
N SER A 45 15.98 -12.70 9.62
CA SER A 45 14.62 -12.84 9.15
C SER A 45 13.69 -12.80 10.35
N THR A 46 12.79 -11.83 10.39
CA THR A 46 11.70 -11.80 11.38
C THR A 46 10.54 -12.68 10.94
N TYR A 47 10.69 -13.37 9.80
CA TYR A 47 9.75 -14.37 9.31
C TYR A 47 9.54 -15.46 10.36
N ILE A 48 8.29 -15.70 10.70
CA ILE A 48 7.89 -16.74 11.65
C ILE A 48 7.68 -18.02 10.86
N GLY A 49 8.50 -19.04 11.11
CA GLY A 49 8.43 -20.32 10.39
C GLY A 49 7.06 -21.00 10.53
N SER A 50 6.69 -21.79 9.52
CA SER A 50 5.38 -22.48 9.45
C SER A 50 5.07 -23.38 10.66
N ASP A 51 6.08 -23.90 11.35
CA ASP A 51 5.92 -24.73 12.54
C ASP A 51 5.49 -23.92 13.78
N GLU A 52 5.83 -22.64 13.82
CA GLU A 52 5.46 -21.68 14.88
C GLU A 52 4.21 -20.90 14.51
N TRP A 53 3.96 -20.73 13.21
CA TRP A 53 2.81 -20.04 12.66
C TRP A 53 1.60 -20.94 12.61
N LYS A 54 0.85 -20.98 13.68
CA LYS A 54 -0.51 -21.52 13.67
C LYS A 54 -1.46 -20.43 13.20
N VAL A 55 -1.55 -20.27 11.88
CA VAL A 55 -2.65 -19.49 11.33
C VAL A 55 -3.92 -20.07 11.93
N ASN A 56 -4.65 -19.26 12.66
CA ASN A 56 -6.04 -19.57 12.95
C ASN A 56 -6.80 -19.38 11.63
N SER A 57 -6.54 -20.35 10.70
CA SER A 57 -7.19 -20.44 9.42
C SER A 57 -8.66 -20.23 9.63
N ALA A 58 -9.24 -19.36 8.88
CA ALA A 58 -10.67 -19.14 8.81
C ALA A 58 -11.38 -19.00 10.19
N LYS A 59 -10.74 -18.45 11.19
CA LYS A 59 -11.53 -17.64 12.09
C LYS A 59 -11.91 -16.41 11.26
N THR A 60 -12.99 -16.58 10.46
CA THR A 60 -13.87 -15.44 10.18
C THR A 60 -13.83 -14.61 11.45
N ARG A 61 -13.20 -13.41 11.38
CA ARG A 61 -13.15 -12.50 12.52
C ARG A 61 -14.56 -12.52 13.09
N LYS A 62 -14.73 -13.09 14.29
CA LYS A 62 -16.06 -13.23 14.85
C LYS A 62 -16.55 -11.82 15.11
N PRO A 63 -17.77 -11.46 14.67
CA PRO A 63 -18.33 -10.17 15.04
C PRO A 63 -18.24 -10.06 16.56
N VAL A 64 -17.65 -8.98 17.01
CA VAL A 64 -17.51 -8.72 18.44
C VAL A 64 -18.88 -8.41 19.00
N VAL A 65 -19.21 -8.95 20.16
CA VAL A 65 -20.43 -8.58 20.88
C VAL A 65 -20.37 -7.08 21.19
N GLY A 66 -21.24 -6.30 20.54
CA GLY A 66 -21.23 -4.83 20.57
C GLY A 66 -20.48 -4.17 19.40
N ALA A 67 -20.03 -4.95 18.40
CA ALA A 67 -19.50 -4.41 17.15
C ALA A 67 -20.58 -3.60 16.42
N ARG A 68 -20.12 -2.56 15.71
CA ARG A 68 -20.97 -1.82 14.79
C ARG A 68 -21.46 -2.76 13.69
N LYS A 69 -22.67 -2.49 13.20
CA LYS A 69 -23.28 -3.27 12.15
C LYS A 69 -23.67 -2.34 11.00
N ALA A 70 -23.16 -2.65 9.82
CA ALA A 70 -23.47 -1.93 8.59
C ALA A 70 -24.44 -2.72 7.72
N TRP A 71 -25.34 -2.02 7.07
CA TRP A 71 -26.28 -2.57 6.11
C TRP A 71 -26.05 -1.98 4.73
N LEU A 72 -25.61 -2.83 3.79
CA LEU A 72 -25.25 -2.44 2.43
C LEU A 72 -26.43 -2.70 1.51
N VAL A 73 -26.96 -1.64 0.90
CA VAL A 73 -28.07 -1.69 -0.06
C VAL A 73 -27.52 -1.46 -1.46
N TYR A 74 -27.78 -2.40 -2.37
CA TYR A 74 -27.19 -2.38 -3.71
C TYR A 74 -28.14 -2.85 -4.80
N GLY A 75 -27.88 -2.47 -6.04
CA GLY A 75 -28.58 -2.93 -7.25
C GLY A 75 -28.03 -4.25 -7.75
N SER A 76 -28.80 -5.35 -7.61
CA SER A 76 -28.27 -6.69 -7.94
C SER A 76 -28.00 -6.92 -9.44
N MET A 77 -28.60 -6.12 -10.32
CA MET A 77 -28.43 -6.20 -11.77
C MET A 77 -27.49 -5.12 -12.33
N ASP A 78 -26.99 -4.27 -11.48
CA ASP A 78 -26.09 -3.19 -11.80
C ASP A 78 -24.65 -3.58 -11.46
N PRO A 79 -23.73 -3.69 -12.43
CA PRO A 79 -22.34 -4.08 -12.21
C PRO A 79 -21.60 -3.12 -11.28
N GLU A 80 -21.72 -1.81 -11.49
CA GLU A 80 -21.06 -0.76 -10.71
C GLU A 80 -21.51 -0.80 -9.25
N SER A 81 -22.81 -0.86 -9.00
CA SER A 81 -23.36 -1.03 -7.65
C SER A 81 -22.83 -2.29 -6.94
N ASN A 82 -22.59 -3.36 -7.69
CA ASN A 82 -21.99 -4.59 -7.14
C ASN A 82 -20.51 -4.42 -6.82
N GLU A 83 -19.74 -3.70 -7.65
CA GLU A 83 -18.33 -3.40 -7.41
C GLU A 83 -18.17 -2.55 -6.15
N ILE A 84 -18.89 -1.43 -6.03
CA ILE A 84 -18.94 -0.58 -4.84
C ILE A 84 -19.27 -1.42 -3.58
N LYS A 85 -20.35 -2.23 -3.65
CA LYS A 85 -20.75 -3.09 -2.52
C LYS A 85 -19.65 -4.10 -2.16
N ASN A 86 -18.94 -4.69 -3.13
CA ASN A 86 -17.92 -5.69 -2.90
C ASN A 86 -16.70 -5.07 -2.20
N GLU A 87 -16.20 -3.93 -2.69
CA GLU A 87 -15.04 -3.25 -2.11
C GLU A 87 -15.35 -2.73 -0.71
N ILE A 88 -16.52 -2.10 -0.50
CA ILE A 88 -16.94 -1.66 0.83
C ILE A 88 -17.07 -2.85 1.79
N ALA A 89 -17.70 -3.95 1.37
CA ALA A 89 -17.84 -5.15 2.21
C ALA A 89 -16.47 -5.75 2.58
N TYR A 90 -15.52 -5.74 1.63
CA TYR A 90 -14.15 -6.21 1.86
C TYR A 90 -13.44 -5.34 2.92
N VAL A 91 -13.48 -4.03 2.76
CA VAL A 91 -12.89 -3.08 3.71
C VAL A 91 -13.53 -3.22 5.09
N LEU A 92 -14.85 -3.23 5.18
CA LEU A 92 -15.56 -3.35 6.45
C LEU A 92 -15.25 -4.66 7.18
N LYS A 93 -15.09 -5.76 6.45
CA LYS A 93 -14.64 -7.04 7.03
C LYS A 93 -13.24 -6.90 7.64
N THR A 94 -12.34 -6.20 6.97
CA THR A 94 -10.98 -5.93 7.48
C THR A 94 -11.02 -5.06 8.73
N LEU A 95 -11.88 -4.06 8.77
CA LEU A 95 -12.10 -3.23 9.94
C LEU A 95 -12.81 -3.96 11.10
N GLY A 96 -13.31 -5.17 10.88
CA GLY A 96 -14.03 -5.96 11.90
C GLY A 96 -15.48 -5.53 12.10
N VAL A 97 -16.10 -4.93 11.08
CA VAL A 97 -17.50 -4.52 11.07
C VAL A 97 -18.39 -5.67 10.60
N ASP A 98 -19.47 -5.94 11.31
CA ASP A 98 -20.48 -6.89 10.87
C ASP A 98 -21.32 -6.29 9.73
N THR A 99 -21.48 -7.01 8.63
CA THR A 99 -22.18 -6.51 7.45
C THR A 99 -23.31 -7.42 7.02
N ASP A 100 -24.50 -6.83 6.78
CA ASP A 100 -25.59 -7.46 6.06
C ASP A 100 -25.82 -6.76 4.73
N THR A 101 -26.32 -7.48 3.72
CA THR A 101 -26.58 -6.94 2.39
C THR A 101 -28.05 -7.03 2.01
N TYR A 102 -28.55 -6.05 1.27
CA TYR A 102 -29.90 -6.02 0.74
C TYR A 102 -29.90 -5.69 -0.75
N ALA A 103 -30.33 -6.65 -1.55
CA ALA A 103 -30.37 -6.51 -3.00
C ALA A 103 -31.67 -5.85 -3.48
N ILE A 104 -31.55 -4.76 -4.21
CA ILE A 104 -32.66 -4.15 -4.96
C ILE A 104 -32.63 -4.66 -6.38
N HIS A 105 -33.76 -5.13 -6.89
CA HIS A 105 -33.91 -5.50 -8.29
C HIS A 105 -34.50 -4.31 -9.04
N VAL A 106 -33.65 -3.47 -9.64
CA VAL A 106 -34.06 -2.45 -10.57
C VAL A 106 -34.12 -3.06 -11.96
N SER A 107 -35.31 -3.16 -12.58
CA SER A 107 -35.42 -3.57 -13.97
C SER A 107 -35.93 -2.38 -14.78
N GLU A 108 -35.32 -2.15 -15.95
CA GLU A 108 -35.69 -1.07 -16.88
C GLU A 108 -37.17 -1.05 -17.31
N SER A 109 -37.90 -2.15 -17.10
CA SER A 109 -39.28 -2.32 -17.57
C SER A 109 -40.36 -2.30 -16.50
N ASP A 110 -40.02 -2.37 -15.22
CA ASP A 110 -41.00 -2.47 -14.14
C ASP A 110 -40.93 -1.26 -13.22
N VAL A 111 -41.97 -0.44 -13.24
CA VAL A 111 -42.27 0.51 -12.15
C VAL A 111 -42.58 -0.33 -10.93
N LYS A 112 -41.55 -0.73 -10.18
CA LYS A 112 -41.74 -1.39 -8.89
C LYS A 112 -42.32 -0.42 -7.87
N PRO A 113 -43.10 -0.94 -6.91
CA PRO A 113 -43.55 -0.11 -5.80
C PRO A 113 -42.31 0.47 -5.10
N PRO A 114 -42.37 1.72 -4.67
CA PRO A 114 -41.27 2.36 -3.97
C PRO A 114 -40.86 1.48 -2.79
N LEU A 115 -39.55 1.33 -2.59
CA LEU A 115 -38.98 0.72 -1.38
C LEU A 115 -39.28 1.58 -0.13
N ALA A 116 -40.45 2.19 -0.10
CA ALA A 116 -40.94 3.00 1.02
C ALA A 116 -40.89 2.27 2.36
N ASP A 117 -40.75 0.94 2.31
CA ASP A 117 -40.72 0.07 3.47
C ASP A 117 -39.35 -0.65 3.64
N MET A 118 -38.24 -0.09 3.15
CA MET A 118 -36.91 -0.69 3.30
C MET A 118 -36.48 -0.79 4.77
N LEU A 119 -36.73 0.24 5.56
CA LEU A 119 -36.34 0.27 6.98
C LEU A 119 -36.90 -0.87 7.84
N PRO A 120 -38.12 -1.42 7.60
CA PRO A 120 -38.60 -2.61 8.30
C PRO A 120 -37.74 -3.87 8.06
N HIS A 121 -36.92 -3.89 7.01
CA HIS A 121 -35.99 -4.99 6.69
C HIS A 121 -34.59 -4.75 7.24
N MET A 122 -34.33 -3.58 7.84
CA MET A 122 -33.04 -3.27 8.44
C MET A 122 -32.72 -4.27 9.56
N PRO A 123 -31.51 -4.85 9.56
CA PRO A 123 -31.10 -5.77 10.60
C PRO A 123 -31.13 -5.14 11.99
N GLU A 124 -31.51 -5.91 13.00
CA GLU A 124 -31.48 -5.47 14.39
C GLU A 124 -30.05 -5.07 14.80
N GLY A 125 -29.94 -3.91 15.46
CA GLY A 125 -28.64 -3.36 15.89
C GLY A 125 -27.84 -2.66 14.79
N CYS A 126 -28.40 -2.47 13.60
CA CYS A 126 -27.76 -1.70 12.53
C CYS A 126 -27.56 -0.24 12.94
N THR A 127 -26.34 0.25 12.81
CA THR A 127 -25.96 1.63 13.12
C THR A 127 -25.62 2.43 11.87
N ASP A 128 -25.28 1.76 10.77
CA ASP A 128 -24.75 2.38 9.57
C ASP A 128 -25.45 1.83 8.33
N LEU A 129 -26.08 2.69 7.55
CA LEU A 129 -26.70 2.37 6.26
C LEU A 129 -25.77 2.85 5.15
N ILE A 130 -25.42 1.96 4.23
CA ILE A 130 -24.56 2.29 3.09
C ILE A 130 -25.33 2.03 1.81
N LEU A 131 -25.57 3.07 1.04
CA LEU A 131 -26.26 3.00 -0.24
C LEU A 131 -25.24 2.93 -1.36
N CYS A 132 -25.03 1.74 -1.88
CA CYS A 132 -24.18 1.44 -3.04
C CYS A 132 -25.01 1.52 -4.32
N LEU A 133 -25.64 2.66 -4.56
CA LEU A 133 -26.61 2.87 -5.65
C LEU A 133 -26.26 4.15 -6.39
N PRO A 134 -26.15 4.13 -7.73
CA PRO A 134 -25.90 5.34 -8.51
C PRO A 134 -27.12 6.29 -8.53
N SER A 135 -28.32 5.77 -8.31
CA SER A 135 -29.57 6.56 -8.27
C SER A 135 -30.46 6.21 -7.09
N LEU A 136 -30.82 7.24 -6.33
CA LEU A 136 -31.72 7.13 -5.19
C LEU A 136 -33.19 7.17 -5.59
N VAL A 137 -33.49 7.85 -6.67
CA VAL A 137 -34.87 8.04 -7.17
C VAL A 137 -35.31 6.85 -7.98
N SER A 138 -34.48 6.37 -8.90
CA SER A 138 -34.76 5.14 -9.65
C SER A 138 -34.83 3.90 -8.76
N ALA A 139 -34.12 3.88 -7.64
CA ALA A 139 -34.27 2.86 -6.61
C ALA A 139 -35.60 2.93 -5.84
N GLY A 140 -36.36 4.03 -5.98
CA GLY A 140 -37.65 4.22 -5.32
C GLY A 140 -37.56 4.36 -3.79
N ILE A 141 -36.44 4.81 -3.27
CA ILE A 141 -36.22 5.00 -1.82
C ILE A 141 -36.85 6.31 -1.37
N ALA A 142 -37.75 6.26 -0.39
CA ALA A 142 -38.36 7.43 0.20
C ALA A 142 -37.42 8.10 1.23
N PRO A 143 -37.17 9.42 1.15
CA PRO A 143 -36.19 10.07 2.03
C PRO A 143 -36.68 10.21 3.48
N GLU A 144 -37.97 10.51 3.72
CA GLU A 144 -38.45 10.87 5.07
C GLU A 144 -38.23 9.77 6.14
N PRO A 145 -38.45 8.47 5.89
CA PRO A 145 -38.15 7.45 6.90
C PRO A 145 -36.67 7.38 7.23
N ILE A 146 -35.77 7.56 6.21
CA ILE A 146 -34.32 7.56 6.38
C ILE A 146 -33.88 8.80 7.14
N MET A 147 -34.41 9.99 6.77
CA MET A 147 -34.11 11.26 7.47
C MET A 147 -34.43 11.14 8.96
N ASN A 148 -35.59 10.60 9.31
CA ASN A 148 -36.01 10.41 10.71
C ASN A 148 -35.08 9.42 11.45
N TRP A 149 -34.63 8.39 10.76
CA TRP A 149 -33.70 7.39 11.33
C TRP A 149 -32.30 8.03 11.56
N VAL A 150 -31.78 8.80 10.60
CA VAL A 150 -30.51 9.52 10.74
C VAL A 150 -30.60 10.57 11.84
N GLU A 151 -31.71 11.36 11.90
CA GLU A 151 -31.93 12.34 12.95
C GLU A 151 -31.89 11.72 14.36
N SER A 152 -32.28 10.43 14.47
CA SER A 152 -32.29 9.67 15.73
C SER A 152 -30.93 9.00 16.06
N GLY A 153 -29.87 9.24 15.26
CA GLY A 153 -28.50 8.77 15.51
C GLY A 153 -28.01 7.63 14.59
N GLY A 154 -28.76 7.25 13.56
CA GLY A 154 -28.25 6.38 12.50
C GLY A 154 -27.29 7.13 11.58
N ASN A 155 -26.28 6.44 11.02
CA ASN A 155 -25.40 7.05 10.04
C ASN A 155 -25.71 6.53 8.63
N ILE A 156 -25.53 7.38 7.63
CA ILE A 156 -25.74 7.01 6.24
C ILE A 156 -24.56 7.41 5.35
N VAL A 157 -24.18 6.51 4.43
CA VAL A 157 -23.20 6.76 3.37
C VAL A 157 -23.89 6.60 2.02
N PHE A 158 -23.79 7.61 1.19
CA PHE A 158 -24.13 7.57 -0.22
C PHE A 158 -22.85 7.29 -0.99
N ALA A 159 -22.67 6.06 -1.48
CA ALA A 159 -21.40 5.59 -2.03
C ALA A 159 -21.36 5.50 -3.57
N GLY A 160 -22.52 5.59 -4.25
CA GLY A 160 -22.62 5.39 -5.70
C GLY A 160 -22.83 6.66 -6.52
N GLY A 161 -22.41 7.81 -6.02
CA GLY A 161 -22.58 9.07 -6.74
C GLY A 161 -23.99 9.71 -6.60
N LEU A 162 -24.18 10.81 -7.32
CA LEU A 162 -25.47 11.49 -7.48
C LEU A 162 -25.74 11.60 -8.98
N GLU A 163 -26.76 10.91 -9.46
CA GLU A 163 -27.08 10.83 -10.89
C GLU A 163 -27.68 12.08 -11.52
N GLU A 164 -27.45 12.14 -12.85
CA GLU A 164 -28.01 13.11 -13.79
C GLU A 164 -29.53 13.06 -13.86
N GLY A 165 -30.14 14.24 -13.96
CA GLY A 165 -31.56 14.41 -14.34
C GLY A 165 -32.58 14.25 -13.22
N GLU A 166 -32.18 13.73 -12.10
CA GLU A 166 -32.99 13.64 -10.89
C GLU A 166 -32.44 14.62 -9.87
N ALA A 167 -32.86 15.86 -9.96
CA ALA A 167 -32.59 16.79 -8.87
C ALA A 167 -32.90 16.07 -7.56
N PRO A 168 -31.92 15.91 -6.65
CA PRO A 168 -32.12 15.16 -5.40
C PRO A 168 -33.05 15.93 -4.45
N VAL A 169 -34.04 16.67 -5.00
CA VAL A 169 -34.90 17.61 -4.28
C VAL A 169 -35.45 17.01 -2.99
N PRO A 170 -35.95 15.77 -2.96
CA PRO A 170 -36.40 15.17 -1.72
C PRO A 170 -35.28 14.89 -0.73
N TRP A 171 -34.03 14.79 -1.19
CA TRP A 171 -32.86 14.44 -0.41
C TRP A 171 -31.98 15.64 -0.03
N ASN A 172 -32.21 16.80 -0.65
CA ASN A 172 -31.37 18.00 -0.49
C ASN A 172 -31.12 18.38 0.97
N GLU A 173 -32.13 18.31 1.81
CA GLU A 173 -31.99 18.64 3.22
C GLU A 173 -31.04 17.67 3.92
N LEU A 174 -31.14 16.38 3.63
CA LEU A 174 -30.25 15.36 4.20
C LEU A 174 -28.82 15.49 3.66
N LEU A 175 -28.66 15.68 2.35
CA LEU A 175 -27.37 15.79 1.66
C LEU A 175 -26.65 17.11 1.92
N GLY A 176 -27.36 18.15 2.37
CA GLY A 176 -26.84 19.51 2.53
C GLY A 176 -26.71 20.29 1.23
N VAL A 177 -27.47 19.93 0.19
CA VAL A 177 -27.46 20.60 -1.11
C VAL A 177 -28.40 21.82 -1.07
N LYS A 178 -27.86 23.01 -1.38
CA LYS A 178 -28.61 24.28 -1.33
C LYS A 178 -29.58 24.47 -2.51
N ASN A 179 -29.15 24.15 -3.71
CA ASN A 179 -29.87 24.45 -4.94
C ASN A 179 -29.84 23.27 -5.91
N SER A 180 -30.86 22.45 -5.88
CA SER A 180 -31.01 21.41 -6.89
C SER A 180 -31.41 21.96 -8.27
N ASP A 181 -32.06 23.12 -8.34
CA ASP A 181 -32.45 23.74 -9.62
C ASP A 181 -31.28 24.35 -10.39
N GLU A 182 -30.11 24.49 -9.74
CA GLU A 182 -28.84 24.95 -10.32
C GLU A 182 -27.79 23.82 -10.42
N ALA A 183 -28.16 22.61 -10.06
CA ALA A 183 -27.26 21.46 -10.21
C ALA A 183 -26.98 21.23 -11.70
N VAL A 184 -25.71 21.05 -12.03
CA VAL A 184 -25.25 20.90 -13.41
C VAL A 184 -24.55 19.54 -13.53
N ASN A 185 -25.00 18.72 -14.49
CA ASN A 185 -24.25 17.55 -14.87
C ASN A 185 -22.96 17.98 -15.53
N THR A 186 -21.87 17.47 -15.03
CA THR A 186 -20.54 17.78 -15.51
C THR A 186 -19.63 16.59 -15.33
N ARG A 187 -18.51 16.59 -16.02
CA ARG A 187 -17.48 15.56 -15.89
C ARG A 187 -16.37 16.07 -15.00
N ALA A 188 -16.00 15.29 -14.00
CA ALA A 188 -14.79 15.49 -13.24
C ALA A 188 -13.63 14.77 -13.94
N GLU A 189 -12.57 15.51 -14.26
CA GLU A 189 -11.32 14.99 -14.88
C GLU A 189 -10.11 15.31 -13.99
N SER A 190 -10.33 15.63 -12.74
CA SER A 190 -9.32 15.90 -11.75
C SER A 190 -9.91 16.01 -10.35
N MET A 191 -9.07 15.78 -9.35
CA MET A 191 -9.47 15.84 -7.96
C MET A 191 -8.43 16.57 -7.11
N ARG A 192 -8.89 17.31 -6.09
CA ARG A 192 -8.06 17.89 -5.04
C ARG A 192 -8.58 17.45 -3.67
N LEU A 193 -7.70 16.92 -2.83
CA LEU A 193 -8.00 16.63 -1.42
C LEU A 193 -7.89 17.92 -0.59
N VAL A 194 -8.97 18.32 0.07
CA VAL A 194 -9.06 19.61 0.78
C VAL A 194 -9.18 19.46 2.30
N SER A 195 -9.07 18.24 2.81
CA SER A 195 -9.09 17.93 4.24
C SER A 195 -8.08 16.85 4.59
N GLN A 196 -7.93 16.57 5.90
CA GLN A 196 -7.08 15.51 6.45
C GLN A 196 -7.83 14.17 6.61
N LEU A 197 -8.85 13.91 5.77
CA LEU A 197 -9.56 12.62 5.77
C LEU A 197 -8.59 11.46 5.49
N LEU A 198 -7.75 11.63 4.47
CA LEU A 198 -6.63 10.73 4.21
C LEU A 198 -5.35 11.34 4.79
N ALA A 199 -4.73 10.66 5.73
CA ALA A 199 -3.46 11.08 6.30
C ALA A 199 -2.40 11.20 5.20
N GLY A 200 -1.67 12.32 5.20
CA GLY A 200 -0.68 12.64 4.18
C GLY A 200 -1.23 13.19 2.86
N GLY A 201 -2.55 13.20 2.66
CA GLY A 201 -3.17 13.54 1.37
C GLY A 201 -3.59 15.00 1.21
N MET A 202 -3.71 15.77 2.30
CA MET A 202 -4.23 17.14 2.22
C MET A 202 -3.42 18.01 1.25
N GLY A 203 -4.09 18.57 0.25
CA GLY A 203 -3.52 19.42 -0.79
C GLY A 203 -2.97 18.66 -1.99
N MET A 204 -3.02 17.33 -2.01
CA MET A 204 -2.68 16.56 -3.21
C MET A 204 -3.75 16.76 -4.28
N GLU A 205 -3.29 16.82 -5.52
CA GLU A 205 -4.12 16.91 -6.72
C GLU A 205 -3.85 15.68 -7.57
N PHE A 206 -4.88 15.18 -8.23
CA PHE A 206 -4.83 14.02 -9.10
C PHE A 206 -5.52 14.33 -10.42
N SER A 207 -4.98 13.83 -11.52
CA SER A 207 -5.47 14.00 -12.88
C SER A 207 -6.61 13.02 -13.23
N ASP A 208 -6.98 12.98 -14.50
CA ASP A 208 -7.95 12.07 -15.08
C ASP A 208 -7.49 10.58 -15.08
N GLU A 209 -6.23 10.30 -14.78
CA GLU A 209 -5.75 8.94 -14.50
C GLU A 209 -6.39 8.35 -13.23
N VAL A 210 -6.73 9.19 -12.26
CA VAL A 210 -7.35 8.77 -11.00
C VAL A 210 -8.85 8.96 -11.03
N LEU A 211 -9.33 10.06 -11.59
CA LEU A 211 -10.74 10.38 -11.59
C LEU A 211 -11.19 10.91 -12.95
N SER A 212 -12.07 10.17 -13.61
CA SER A 212 -12.70 10.56 -14.86
C SER A 212 -14.14 10.05 -14.90
N CYS A 213 -15.04 10.72 -14.20
CA CYS A 213 -16.44 10.31 -14.07
C CYS A 213 -17.43 11.47 -14.21
N ASP A 214 -18.68 11.15 -14.44
CA ASP A 214 -19.78 12.11 -14.46
C ASP A 214 -20.21 12.41 -13.03
N ILE A 215 -20.39 13.68 -12.71
CA ILE A 215 -20.80 14.15 -11.38
C ILE A 215 -21.95 15.12 -11.45
N LEU A 216 -22.68 15.27 -10.36
CA LEU A 216 -23.62 16.35 -10.18
C LEU A 216 -22.93 17.54 -9.50
N GLY A 217 -22.68 18.63 -10.26
CA GLY A 217 -22.14 19.88 -9.72
C GLY A 217 -23.18 20.56 -8.81
N VAL A 218 -22.93 20.52 -7.50
CA VAL A 218 -23.83 21.03 -6.47
C VAL A 218 -23.19 22.12 -5.62
N LEU A 219 -24.04 22.96 -5.00
CA LEU A 219 -23.62 23.90 -3.96
C LEU A 219 -24.07 23.37 -2.59
N LEU A 220 -23.14 23.30 -1.65
CA LEU A 220 -23.41 22.79 -0.31
C LEU A 220 -23.70 23.88 0.70
N ASP A 221 -24.41 23.54 1.77
CA ASP A 221 -24.63 24.43 2.90
C ASP A 221 -23.34 24.53 3.77
N GLU A 222 -23.29 25.54 4.66
CA GLU A 222 -22.13 25.86 5.48
C GLU A 222 -21.85 24.81 6.58
N LYS A 223 -22.76 23.86 6.79
CA LYS A 223 -22.60 22.78 7.78
C LYS A 223 -21.90 21.55 7.19
N CYS A 224 -21.75 21.52 5.88
CA CYS A 224 -21.01 20.44 5.22
C CYS A 224 -19.50 20.64 5.38
N VAL A 225 -18.80 19.55 5.68
CA VAL A 225 -17.34 19.49 5.66
C VAL A 225 -16.93 18.80 4.38
N ILE A 226 -16.23 19.53 3.51
CA ILE A 226 -15.79 19.01 2.21
C ILE A 226 -14.43 18.34 2.37
N HIS A 227 -14.27 17.14 1.82
CA HIS A 227 -13.04 16.35 1.85
C HIS A 227 -12.31 16.34 0.51
N ALA A 228 -13.05 16.30 -0.60
CA ALA A 228 -12.49 16.36 -1.95
C ALA A 228 -13.36 17.23 -2.86
N THR A 229 -12.71 17.92 -3.80
CA THR A 229 -13.34 18.74 -4.85
C THR A 229 -12.70 18.44 -6.18
N THR A 230 -13.35 18.83 -7.30
CA THR A 230 -12.63 18.96 -8.57
C THR A 230 -11.47 19.95 -8.41
N ALA A 231 -10.37 19.73 -9.14
CA ALA A 231 -9.18 20.58 -9.04
C ALA A 231 -9.27 21.83 -9.93
N ASP A 232 -10.33 21.97 -10.70
CA ASP A 232 -10.61 23.13 -11.56
C ASP A 232 -11.07 24.36 -10.74
N GLU A 233 -11.32 25.49 -11.44
CA GLU A 233 -11.75 26.74 -10.81
C GLU A 233 -13.16 26.65 -10.17
N LEU A 234 -13.99 25.68 -10.59
CA LEU A 234 -15.36 25.52 -10.08
C LEU A 234 -15.37 24.79 -8.73
N ALA A 235 -14.38 23.95 -8.47
CA ALA A 235 -14.17 23.19 -7.24
C ALA A 235 -15.47 22.51 -6.73
N TYR A 236 -16.15 21.78 -7.64
CA TYR A 236 -17.35 21.04 -7.26
C TYR A 236 -17.02 19.99 -6.19
N PRO A 237 -17.85 19.84 -5.15
CA PRO A 237 -17.64 18.85 -4.11
C PRO A 237 -17.82 17.42 -4.66
N LEU A 238 -16.80 16.58 -4.40
CA LEU A 238 -16.76 15.17 -4.75
C LEU A 238 -17.04 14.27 -3.54
N LEU A 239 -16.55 14.67 -2.38
CA LEU A 239 -16.73 13.94 -1.13
C LEU A 239 -16.95 14.93 0.02
N TRP A 240 -18.02 14.73 0.80
CA TRP A 240 -18.33 15.57 1.96
C TRP A 240 -19.09 14.81 3.04
N GLU A 241 -19.08 15.38 4.24
CA GLU A 241 -19.89 14.92 5.37
C GLU A 241 -20.74 16.02 5.97
N ARG A 242 -21.79 15.64 6.68
CA ARG A 242 -22.70 16.54 7.35
C ARG A 242 -23.32 15.89 8.59
N GLN A 243 -23.35 16.61 9.69
CA GLN A 243 -24.15 16.23 10.86
C GLN A 243 -25.64 16.50 10.58
N TYR A 244 -26.50 15.49 10.77
CA TYR A 244 -27.95 15.61 10.65
C TYR A 244 -28.63 14.99 11.89
N GLY A 245 -29.19 15.84 12.77
CA GLY A 245 -29.63 15.39 14.09
C GLY A 245 -28.45 14.79 14.89
N ASP A 246 -28.64 13.58 15.44
CA ASP A 246 -27.61 12.84 16.16
C ASP A 246 -26.78 11.92 15.22
N GLY A 247 -27.15 11.78 13.95
CA GLY A 247 -26.48 10.96 12.95
C GLY A 247 -25.58 11.73 12.01
N LEU A 248 -24.70 11.02 11.30
CA LEU A 248 -23.80 11.55 10.29
C LEU A 248 -24.21 11.09 8.88
N VAL A 249 -24.16 12.01 7.94
CA VAL A 249 -24.35 11.78 6.51
C VAL A 249 -23.00 11.96 5.81
N LEU A 250 -22.58 10.98 5.03
CA LEU A 250 -21.40 11.05 4.18
C LEU A 250 -21.83 10.82 2.74
N VAL A 251 -21.34 11.64 1.83
CA VAL A 251 -21.72 11.61 0.41
C VAL A 251 -20.47 11.54 -0.44
N CYS A 252 -20.37 10.50 -1.24
CA CYS A 252 -19.43 10.34 -2.33
C CYS A 252 -20.18 10.62 -3.64
N ASN A 253 -19.79 11.67 -4.35
CA ASN A 253 -20.39 12.14 -5.60
C ASN A 253 -19.45 11.92 -6.78
N ALA A 254 -18.68 10.82 -6.74
CA ALA A 254 -17.68 10.45 -7.73
C ALA A 254 -17.33 8.97 -7.58
N ASP A 255 -16.65 8.39 -8.58
CA ASP A 255 -16.17 7.01 -8.57
C ASP A 255 -14.91 6.91 -7.71
N LEU A 256 -15.09 6.85 -6.38
CA LEU A 256 -14.01 6.80 -5.37
C LEU A 256 -14.21 5.68 -4.34
N MET A 257 -15.11 4.73 -4.62
CA MET A 257 -15.42 3.62 -3.68
C MET A 257 -15.68 2.29 -4.39
N ASP A 258 -15.28 2.14 -5.64
CA ASP A 258 -15.62 1.01 -6.51
C ASP A 258 -14.41 0.12 -6.85
N SER A 259 -13.21 0.57 -6.52
CA SER A 259 -11.98 -0.13 -6.89
C SER A 259 -11.12 -0.53 -5.68
N LYS A 260 -10.22 -1.48 -5.93
CA LYS A 260 -9.20 -1.88 -4.95
C LYS A 260 -8.26 -0.73 -4.57
N ALA A 261 -8.06 0.23 -5.49
CA ALA A 261 -7.25 1.41 -5.24
C ALA A 261 -7.88 2.39 -4.24
N ASP A 262 -9.19 2.28 -3.97
CA ASP A 262 -9.94 3.22 -3.15
C ASP A 262 -10.16 2.74 -1.70
N ARG A 263 -9.58 1.60 -1.32
CA ARG A 263 -9.83 0.99 -0.01
C ARG A 263 -9.48 1.88 1.17
N GLY A 264 -8.47 2.74 1.02
CA GLY A 264 -8.07 3.70 2.05
C GLY A 264 -9.12 4.79 2.29
N ILE A 265 -9.69 5.35 1.23
CA ILE A 265 -10.75 6.36 1.36
C ILE A 265 -12.03 5.74 1.91
N ILE A 266 -12.38 4.50 1.52
CA ILE A 266 -13.50 3.76 2.10
C ILE A 266 -13.31 3.57 3.60
N ALA A 267 -12.12 3.10 4.04
CA ALA A 267 -11.78 2.91 5.44
C ALA A 267 -11.84 4.22 6.23
N ALA A 268 -11.26 5.29 5.67
CA ALA A 268 -11.28 6.61 6.28
C ALA A 268 -12.70 7.16 6.43
N CYS A 269 -13.53 7.07 5.39
CA CYS A 269 -14.93 7.46 5.40
C CYS A 269 -15.74 6.69 6.45
N TYR A 270 -15.57 5.38 6.52
CA TYR A 270 -16.26 4.57 7.52
C TYR A 270 -15.86 4.97 8.95
N CYS A 271 -14.58 5.19 9.20
CA CYS A 271 -14.09 5.62 10.51
C CYS A 271 -14.67 6.98 10.94
N ARG A 272 -15.01 7.86 10.00
CA ARG A 272 -15.69 9.15 10.29
C ARG A 272 -17.07 8.97 10.91
N LEU A 273 -17.76 7.86 10.65
CA LEU A 273 -19.07 7.57 11.25
C LEU A 273 -18.98 7.34 12.77
N CYS A 274 -17.76 7.19 13.30
CA CYS A 274 -17.49 6.95 14.70
C CYS A 274 -16.76 8.15 15.34
N PRO A 275 -16.97 8.45 16.62
CA PRO A 275 -16.14 9.43 17.33
C PRO A 275 -14.66 9.05 17.38
N ALA A 276 -14.38 7.74 17.52
CA ALA A 276 -13.06 7.14 17.40
C ALA A 276 -13.20 5.67 16.92
N TYR A 277 -12.23 5.23 16.12
CA TYR A 277 -12.20 3.85 15.60
C TYR A 277 -10.76 3.34 15.48
N VAL A 278 -10.55 2.06 15.77
CA VAL A 278 -9.25 1.39 15.69
C VAL A 278 -9.35 0.18 14.78
N TYR A 279 -8.34 -0.03 13.94
CA TYR A 279 -8.22 -1.21 13.09
C TYR A 279 -6.75 -1.62 12.90
N PRO A 280 -6.46 -2.91 12.65
CA PRO A 280 -5.09 -3.39 12.50
C PRO A 280 -4.46 -2.91 11.21
N VAL A 281 -3.14 -2.66 11.24
CA VAL A 281 -2.31 -2.30 10.08
C VAL A 281 -0.97 -3.03 10.12
N ILE A 282 -0.24 -3.03 8.99
CA ILE A 282 1.02 -3.77 8.81
C ILE A 282 2.22 -2.94 9.29
N ASN A 283 2.29 -1.68 8.90
CA ASN A 283 3.38 -0.73 9.13
C ASN A 283 4.72 -1.18 8.52
N SER A 284 4.77 -1.30 7.20
CA SER A 284 5.97 -1.69 6.47
C SER A 284 6.13 -0.91 5.17
N ALA A 285 7.38 -0.55 4.81
CA ALA A 285 7.75 -0.08 3.49
C ALA A 285 8.85 -0.98 2.92
N VAL A 286 8.56 -1.65 1.81
CA VAL A 286 9.48 -2.55 1.10
C VAL A 286 9.90 -1.91 -0.20
N TYR A 287 11.22 -1.85 -0.44
CA TYR A 287 11.80 -1.30 -1.64
C TYR A 287 12.47 -2.43 -2.42
N CYS A 288 11.82 -2.88 -3.49
CA CYS A 288 12.28 -4.01 -4.30
C CYS A 288 13.15 -3.53 -5.47
N ILE A 289 14.19 -4.30 -5.78
CA ILE A 289 14.97 -4.15 -7.01
C ILE A 289 14.96 -5.50 -7.72
N ASP A 290 14.17 -5.58 -8.78
CA ASP A 290 14.09 -6.77 -9.61
C ASP A 290 15.34 -6.86 -10.51
N ASP A 291 15.65 -8.04 -11.02
CA ASP A 291 16.81 -8.30 -11.89
C ASP A 291 18.18 -7.92 -11.30
N PHE A 292 18.31 -7.90 -9.97
CA PHE A 292 19.54 -7.50 -9.30
C PHE A 292 19.86 -8.39 -8.07
N PRO A 293 21.13 -8.77 -7.85
CA PRO A 293 22.30 -8.55 -8.68
C PRO A 293 22.35 -9.53 -9.86
N SER A 294 22.32 -9.01 -11.06
CA SER A 294 22.33 -9.79 -12.28
C SER A 294 23.36 -9.26 -13.27
N VAL A 295 23.39 -9.85 -14.44
CA VAL A 295 24.30 -9.42 -15.48
C VAL A 295 23.70 -8.20 -16.16
N ALA A 296 24.35 -7.06 -16.00
CA ALA A 296 24.00 -5.89 -16.79
C ALA A 296 24.12 -6.17 -18.30
N PRO A 297 23.22 -5.62 -19.13
CA PRO A 297 23.33 -5.71 -20.56
C PRO A 297 24.70 -5.22 -21.05
N ALA A 298 25.30 -5.94 -22.00
CA ALA A 298 26.61 -5.56 -22.53
C ALA A 298 26.45 -4.44 -23.58
N GLY A 299 27.40 -3.50 -23.61
CA GLY A 299 27.48 -2.51 -24.66
C GLY A 299 27.20 -1.08 -24.18
N TYR A 300 26.64 -0.28 -25.08
CA TYR A 300 26.38 1.13 -24.87
C TYR A 300 24.91 1.44 -25.11
N ASP A 301 24.33 2.21 -24.23
CA ASP A 301 23.10 2.94 -24.48
C ASP A 301 23.43 4.36 -24.91
N GLN A 302 22.62 4.96 -25.79
CA GLN A 302 22.92 6.26 -26.36
C GLN A 302 22.72 7.40 -25.34
N ASN A 303 21.72 7.28 -24.47
CA ASN A 303 21.44 8.27 -23.44
C ASN A 303 22.52 8.23 -22.36
N ILE A 304 22.87 7.04 -21.87
CA ILE A 304 23.94 6.83 -20.90
C ILE A 304 25.28 7.32 -21.46
N LEU A 305 25.60 6.99 -22.71
CA LEU A 305 26.84 7.40 -23.32
C LEU A 305 26.92 8.91 -23.48
N SER A 306 25.84 9.56 -23.89
CA SER A 306 25.83 11.02 -24.11
C SER A 306 25.91 11.81 -22.81
N GLN A 307 25.28 11.33 -21.74
CA GLN A 307 25.20 12.01 -20.45
C GLN A 307 26.42 11.73 -19.57
N TYR A 308 26.89 10.48 -19.53
CA TYR A 308 27.90 10.02 -18.58
C TYR A 308 29.20 9.58 -19.23
N GLY A 309 29.21 9.28 -20.54
CA GLY A 309 30.37 8.74 -21.23
C GLY A 309 30.72 7.31 -20.86
N TYR A 310 29.81 6.56 -20.34
CA TYR A 310 29.99 5.19 -19.82
C TYR A 310 29.35 4.11 -20.72
N THR A 311 29.85 2.87 -20.58
CA THR A 311 29.10 1.67 -20.96
C THR A 311 27.97 1.44 -19.95
N ILE A 312 27.00 0.59 -20.28
CA ILE A 312 25.91 0.23 -19.35
C ILE A 312 26.49 -0.36 -18.04
N ASN A 313 27.46 -1.27 -18.12
CA ASN A 313 28.14 -1.83 -16.95
C ASN A 313 28.85 -0.75 -16.09
N ASP A 314 29.56 0.17 -16.73
CA ASP A 314 30.25 1.24 -16.01
C ASP A 314 29.25 2.22 -15.36
N PHE A 315 28.13 2.48 -16.03
CA PHE A 315 27.05 3.29 -15.48
C PHE A 315 26.44 2.63 -14.23
N TYR A 316 26.14 1.34 -14.28
CA TYR A 316 25.61 0.63 -13.10
C TYR A 316 26.58 0.69 -11.92
N ALA A 317 27.89 0.52 -12.18
CA ALA A 317 28.90 0.52 -11.13
C ALA A 317 29.23 1.89 -10.56
N ASN A 318 29.22 2.95 -11.40
CA ASN A 318 29.73 4.26 -11.02
C ASN A 318 28.65 5.32 -10.80
N VAL A 319 27.42 5.08 -11.25
CA VAL A 319 26.32 6.04 -11.15
C VAL A 319 25.11 5.42 -10.48
N TRP A 320 24.53 4.37 -11.08
CA TRP A 320 23.26 3.82 -10.64
C TRP A 320 23.31 3.26 -9.21
N TRP A 321 24.17 2.27 -8.95
CA TRP A 321 24.27 1.69 -7.61
C TRP A 321 24.72 2.69 -6.54
N PRO A 322 25.76 3.51 -6.75
CA PRO A 322 26.11 4.56 -5.78
C PRO A 322 24.95 5.52 -5.47
N SER A 323 24.10 5.83 -6.44
CA SER A 323 22.92 6.67 -6.23
C SER A 323 21.87 5.97 -5.38
N MET A 324 21.56 4.70 -5.68
CA MET A 324 20.62 3.89 -4.91
C MET A 324 21.09 3.68 -3.47
N HIS A 325 22.36 3.33 -3.29
CA HIS A 325 22.97 3.21 -1.96
C HIS A 325 22.90 4.54 -1.18
N ASN A 326 23.14 5.67 -1.83
CA ASN A 326 23.06 6.98 -1.20
C ASN A 326 21.62 7.32 -0.74
N ILE A 327 20.60 6.98 -1.54
CA ILE A 327 19.19 7.12 -1.12
C ILE A 327 18.90 6.24 0.12
N ALA A 328 19.38 5.00 0.12
CA ALA A 328 19.19 4.09 1.23
C ALA A 328 19.81 4.65 2.53
N VAL A 329 21.05 5.13 2.47
CA VAL A 329 21.74 5.71 3.62
C VAL A 329 21.07 7.00 4.10
N GLN A 330 20.64 7.88 3.19
CA GLN A 330 20.02 9.17 3.55
C GLN A 330 18.65 9.01 4.21
N ASN A 331 17.91 7.97 3.83
CA ASN A 331 16.55 7.74 4.31
C ASN A 331 16.45 6.59 5.32
N ASP A 332 17.55 5.97 5.70
CA ASP A 332 17.58 4.81 6.60
C ASP A 332 16.63 3.70 6.11
N ILE A 333 16.84 3.29 4.85
CA ILE A 333 16.09 2.20 4.22
C ILE A 333 17.01 1.06 3.81
N VAL A 334 16.42 -0.12 3.59
CA VAL A 334 17.07 -1.31 3.06
C VAL A 334 16.32 -1.79 1.81
N TYR A 335 17.05 -2.46 0.90
CA TYR A 335 16.45 -3.03 -0.29
C TYR A 335 16.21 -4.54 -0.14
N SER A 336 15.17 -5.02 -0.82
CA SER A 336 14.99 -6.42 -1.15
C SER A 336 15.26 -6.58 -2.64
N THR A 337 16.29 -7.34 -3.00
CA THR A 337 16.68 -7.50 -4.40
C THR A 337 16.33 -8.89 -4.89
N PHE A 338 15.94 -9.03 -6.13
CA PHE A 338 15.49 -10.30 -6.68
C PHE A 338 16.41 -10.73 -7.82
N LEU A 339 17.27 -11.70 -7.49
CA LEU A 339 18.32 -12.20 -8.36
C LEU A 339 17.75 -13.03 -9.50
N ILE A 340 18.24 -12.77 -10.70
CA ILE A 340 18.09 -13.63 -11.86
C ILE A 340 19.45 -14.19 -12.27
N GLN A 341 19.51 -15.49 -12.58
CA GLN A 341 20.79 -16.12 -12.90
C GLN A 341 21.22 -15.82 -14.34
N CYS A 342 20.31 -15.90 -15.29
CA CYS A 342 20.58 -15.65 -16.70
C CYS A 342 19.32 -15.16 -17.44
N TYR A 343 19.48 -14.76 -18.68
CA TYR A 343 18.39 -14.49 -19.61
C TYR A 343 18.49 -15.49 -20.75
N SER A 344 17.60 -16.47 -20.81
CA SER A 344 17.56 -17.47 -21.89
C SER A 344 16.17 -18.07 -22.05
N ASP A 345 15.93 -18.63 -23.23
CA ASP A 345 14.68 -19.34 -23.56
C ASP A 345 14.74 -20.83 -23.19
N ASP A 346 15.79 -21.29 -22.51
CA ASP A 346 15.96 -22.70 -22.17
C ASP A 346 15.06 -23.09 -20.98
N VAL A 347 14.06 -23.91 -21.27
CA VAL A 347 13.11 -24.48 -20.30
C VAL A 347 13.28 -25.99 -20.11
N ASP A 348 14.23 -26.62 -20.84
CA ASP A 348 14.46 -28.07 -20.84
C ASP A 348 15.70 -28.49 -20.06
N GLY A 349 16.69 -27.60 -19.93
CA GLY A 349 17.98 -27.88 -19.30
C GLY A 349 18.91 -28.73 -20.21
N PRO A 350 20.05 -29.25 -19.69
CA PRO A 350 20.41 -29.23 -18.26
C PRO A 350 20.76 -27.86 -17.74
N PHE A 351 20.17 -27.48 -16.60
CA PHE A 351 20.43 -26.20 -15.96
C PHE A 351 21.78 -26.21 -15.23
N ASN A 352 22.54 -25.13 -15.34
CA ASN A 352 23.89 -25.05 -14.80
C ASN A 352 24.06 -23.76 -13.96
N ASN A 353 24.84 -23.86 -12.88
CA ASN A 353 25.22 -22.72 -12.02
C ASN A 353 26.64 -22.20 -12.29
N THR A 354 27.24 -22.52 -13.45
CA THR A 354 28.68 -22.39 -13.70
C THR A 354 29.15 -20.95 -14.02
N ASP A 355 28.26 -20.03 -14.23
CA ASP A 355 28.61 -18.69 -14.69
C ASP A 355 28.54 -17.62 -13.59
N SER A 356 29.21 -17.89 -12.44
CA SER A 356 29.34 -16.83 -11.43
C SER A 356 30.15 -15.66 -12.00
N LYS A 357 29.46 -14.57 -12.36
CA LYS A 357 30.14 -13.40 -12.91
C LYS A 357 30.71 -12.56 -11.76
N PRO A 358 31.91 -11.98 -11.94
CA PRO A 358 32.55 -11.17 -10.89
C PRO A 358 31.68 -10.00 -10.41
N SER A 359 30.87 -9.42 -11.30
CA SER A 359 29.94 -8.33 -10.97
C SER A 359 28.81 -8.76 -10.02
N ALA A 360 28.15 -9.88 -10.28
CA ALA A 360 27.08 -10.40 -9.40
C ALA A 360 27.63 -10.68 -7.99
N LYS A 361 28.83 -11.28 -7.90
CA LYS A 361 29.49 -11.53 -6.61
C LYS A 361 29.86 -10.24 -5.88
N TYR A 362 30.30 -9.23 -6.62
CA TYR A 362 30.62 -7.93 -6.06
C TYR A 362 29.38 -7.26 -5.46
N TYR A 363 28.30 -7.18 -6.21
CA TYR A 363 27.05 -6.58 -5.73
C TYR A 363 26.40 -7.39 -4.60
N ALA A 364 26.36 -8.73 -4.71
CA ALA A 364 25.84 -9.58 -3.64
C ALA A 364 26.55 -9.30 -2.30
N ARG A 365 27.89 -9.12 -2.33
CA ARG A 365 28.63 -8.76 -1.14
C ARG A 365 28.24 -7.40 -0.60
N LEU A 366 28.11 -6.37 -1.43
CA LEU A 366 27.71 -5.03 -1.01
C LEU A 366 26.30 -5.04 -0.40
N LEU A 367 25.35 -5.71 -1.06
CA LEU A 367 23.98 -5.85 -0.57
C LEU A 367 23.94 -6.49 0.82
N MET A 368 24.71 -7.57 1.03
CA MET A 368 24.80 -8.23 2.33
C MET A 368 25.46 -7.35 3.40
N GLU A 369 26.51 -6.59 3.02
CA GLU A 369 27.17 -5.63 3.92
C GLU A 369 26.22 -4.49 4.33
N ASP A 370 25.30 -4.08 3.45
CA ASP A 370 24.30 -3.03 3.69
C ASP A 370 23.02 -3.55 4.38
N GLY A 371 22.92 -4.84 4.71
CA GLY A 371 21.76 -5.45 5.36
C GLY A 371 20.56 -5.67 4.43
N CYS A 372 20.78 -5.60 3.10
CA CYS A 372 19.77 -5.87 2.11
C CYS A 372 19.47 -7.37 2.02
N GLU A 373 18.25 -7.72 1.62
CA GLU A 373 17.84 -9.10 1.36
C GLU A 373 17.97 -9.45 -0.12
N ILE A 374 18.37 -10.70 -0.40
CA ILE A 374 18.43 -11.23 -1.76
C ILE A 374 17.40 -12.37 -1.87
N GLY A 375 16.34 -12.13 -2.63
CA GLY A 375 15.36 -13.10 -3.07
C GLY A 375 15.65 -13.60 -4.48
N LEU A 376 14.70 -14.28 -5.11
CA LEU A 376 14.84 -14.89 -6.42
C LEU A 376 13.81 -14.36 -7.42
N HIS A 377 14.28 -13.97 -8.61
CA HIS A 377 13.46 -13.62 -9.77
C HIS A 377 13.44 -14.72 -10.85
N GLY A 378 14.05 -15.84 -10.58
CA GLY A 378 14.05 -17.02 -11.42
C GLY A 378 15.45 -17.43 -11.94
N TYR A 379 15.44 -18.52 -12.72
CA TYR A 379 16.65 -19.01 -13.37
C TYR A 379 16.97 -18.21 -14.64
N ASN A 380 15.99 -18.05 -15.54
CA ASN A 380 16.17 -17.58 -16.91
C ASN A 380 15.18 -16.51 -17.37
N HIS A 381 14.51 -15.83 -16.44
CA HIS A 381 13.46 -14.83 -16.71
C HIS A 381 12.27 -15.38 -17.50
N GLN A 382 11.99 -16.68 -17.41
CA GLN A 382 10.78 -17.26 -17.99
C GLN A 382 9.74 -17.49 -16.88
N PRO A 383 8.51 -17.01 -17.05
CA PRO A 383 7.41 -17.26 -16.12
C PRO A 383 7.19 -18.74 -15.84
N LEU A 384 6.91 -19.11 -14.61
CA LEU A 384 6.78 -20.51 -14.23
C LEU A 384 5.35 -21.02 -14.48
N VAL A 385 5.03 -21.22 -15.76
CA VAL A 385 3.74 -21.73 -16.26
C VAL A 385 3.97 -22.90 -17.22
N LEU A 386 3.02 -23.84 -17.23
CA LEU A 386 3.11 -25.05 -18.06
C LEU A 386 2.63 -24.81 -19.51
N ASP A 387 3.00 -25.75 -20.39
CA ASP A 387 2.48 -25.79 -21.76
C ASP A 387 0.94 -25.67 -21.81
N GLY A 388 0.48 -24.83 -22.71
CA GLY A 388 -0.93 -24.51 -22.85
C GLY A 388 -1.39 -23.26 -22.09
N TYR A 389 -0.48 -22.59 -21.35
CA TYR A 389 -0.73 -21.27 -20.82
C TYR A 389 -0.76 -20.26 -21.97
N GLU A 390 -1.76 -19.39 -21.98
CA GLU A 390 -1.89 -18.33 -22.97
C GLU A 390 -1.43 -17.00 -22.34
N PHE A 391 -0.29 -16.51 -22.81
CA PHE A 391 0.20 -15.19 -22.44
C PHE A 391 -0.62 -14.11 -23.15
N ASP A 392 -0.74 -12.95 -22.55
CA ASP A 392 -1.22 -11.76 -23.21
C ASP A 392 -0.25 -11.30 -24.34
N GLU A 393 -0.66 -10.33 -25.16
CA GLU A 393 0.14 -9.84 -26.28
C GLU A 393 1.51 -9.30 -25.83
N LYS A 394 1.56 -8.60 -24.69
CA LYS A 394 2.76 -8.01 -24.09
C LYS A 394 3.77 -9.09 -23.67
N ASN A 395 3.28 -10.21 -23.18
CA ASN A 395 4.07 -11.34 -22.68
C ASN A 395 4.29 -12.48 -23.71
N SER A 396 3.87 -12.30 -24.95
CA SER A 396 3.89 -13.34 -25.99
C SER A 396 5.29 -13.88 -26.37
N GLY A 397 6.37 -13.23 -25.92
CA GLY A 397 7.76 -13.66 -26.14
C GLY A 397 8.27 -14.73 -25.19
N TYR A 398 7.55 -14.98 -24.10
CA TYR A 398 7.98 -15.97 -23.09
C TYR A 398 7.73 -17.42 -23.53
N GLN A 399 8.52 -18.32 -22.93
CA GLN A 399 8.38 -19.76 -23.11
C GLN A 399 7.57 -20.38 -21.98
N THR A 400 6.77 -21.41 -22.32
CA THR A 400 6.11 -22.26 -21.32
C THR A 400 7.00 -23.46 -20.98
N TRP A 401 6.87 -23.98 -19.78
CA TRP A 401 7.66 -25.12 -19.30
C TRP A 401 6.95 -26.44 -19.60
N HIS A 402 7.70 -27.45 -19.99
CA HIS A 402 7.14 -28.77 -20.32
C HIS A 402 6.79 -29.60 -19.07
N SER A 403 7.35 -29.29 -17.92
CA SER A 403 7.00 -29.97 -16.66
C SER A 403 7.34 -29.14 -15.43
N VAL A 404 6.61 -29.38 -14.34
CA VAL A 404 6.86 -28.80 -13.03
C VAL A 404 8.23 -29.23 -12.47
N ASP A 405 8.68 -30.47 -12.75
CA ASP A 405 10.01 -30.96 -12.33
C ASP A 405 11.15 -30.10 -12.90
N LYS A 406 10.98 -29.59 -14.14
CA LYS A 406 11.95 -28.69 -14.76
C LYS A 406 11.96 -27.31 -14.13
N MET A 407 10.82 -26.78 -13.78
CA MET A 407 10.72 -25.53 -13.01
C MET A 407 11.42 -25.66 -11.65
N ILE A 408 11.20 -26.76 -10.93
CA ILE A 408 11.83 -27.05 -9.64
C ILE A 408 13.35 -27.20 -9.80
N GLU A 409 13.82 -27.93 -10.84
CA GLU A 409 15.25 -28.10 -11.14
C GLU A 409 15.93 -26.75 -11.42
N ALA A 410 15.33 -25.92 -12.25
CA ALA A 410 15.81 -24.59 -12.58
C ALA A 410 15.86 -23.67 -11.35
N THR A 411 14.79 -23.64 -10.56
CA THR A 411 14.70 -22.83 -9.32
C THR A 411 15.77 -23.26 -8.31
N LYS A 412 15.95 -24.56 -8.07
CA LYS A 412 17.01 -25.08 -7.20
C LYS A 412 18.42 -24.72 -7.72
N THR A 413 18.59 -24.71 -9.05
CA THR A 413 19.87 -24.31 -9.66
C THR A 413 20.15 -22.83 -9.42
N ALA A 414 19.15 -21.96 -9.56
CA ALA A 414 19.27 -20.53 -9.27
C ALA A 414 19.54 -20.26 -7.78
N ILE A 415 18.93 -21.01 -6.87
CA ILE A 415 19.23 -20.93 -5.42
C ILE A 415 20.68 -21.33 -5.16
N ALA A 416 21.15 -22.43 -5.75
CA ALA A 416 22.55 -22.86 -5.61
C ALA A 416 23.53 -21.84 -6.21
N TYR A 417 23.14 -21.15 -7.28
CA TYR A 417 23.90 -20.05 -7.84
C TYR A 417 23.99 -18.87 -6.85
N ALA A 418 22.87 -18.42 -6.27
CA ALA A 418 22.85 -17.35 -5.27
C ALA A 418 23.78 -17.69 -4.08
N GLN A 419 23.71 -18.91 -3.55
CA GLN A 419 24.59 -19.38 -2.48
C GLN A 419 26.07 -19.46 -2.89
N SER A 420 26.37 -19.61 -4.18
CA SER A 420 27.75 -19.56 -4.69
C SER A 420 28.33 -18.13 -4.70
N LEU A 421 27.48 -17.11 -4.72
CA LEU A 421 27.88 -15.69 -4.61
C LEU A 421 28.29 -15.33 -3.18
N SER A 422 27.47 -15.75 -2.20
CA SER A 422 27.78 -15.74 -0.77
C SER A 422 27.03 -16.88 -0.08
N PRO A 423 27.70 -17.70 0.74
CA PRO A 423 27.04 -18.79 1.48
C PRO A 423 26.07 -18.29 2.56
N GLU A 424 26.06 -17.02 2.85
CA GLU A 424 25.14 -16.38 3.80
C GLU A 424 23.79 -16.03 3.16
N ILE A 425 23.67 -16.14 1.82
CA ILE A 425 22.40 -15.87 1.13
C ILE A 425 21.43 -17.02 1.39
N GLU A 426 20.30 -16.68 1.99
CA GLU A 426 19.17 -17.55 2.21
C GLU A 426 17.97 -17.06 1.41
N ILE A 427 17.55 -17.84 0.42
CA ILE A 427 16.42 -17.47 -0.45
C ILE A 427 15.11 -17.88 0.24
N GLN A 428 14.30 -16.89 0.61
CA GLN A 428 12.98 -17.06 1.24
C GLN A 428 11.86 -16.52 0.36
N ALA A 429 12.16 -15.56 -0.52
CA ALA A 429 11.19 -14.85 -1.34
C ALA A 429 11.40 -15.11 -2.84
N TYR A 430 10.30 -15.18 -3.57
CA TYR A 430 10.24 -15.33 -5.01
C TYR A 430 9.33 -14.24 -5.62
N VAL A 431 9.85 -13.57 -6.64
CA VAL A 431 9.11 -12.68 -7.54
C VAL A 431 9.07 -13.34 -8.91
N ALA A 432 7.89 -13.55 -9.45
CA ALA A 432 7.75 -14.16 -10.76
C ALA A 432 8.09 -13.16 -11.87
N PRO A 433 8.86 -13.56 -12.91
CA PRO A 433 9.04 -12.75 -14.11
C PRO A 433 7.69 -12.28 -14.66
N SER A 434 7.58 -10.98 -14.99
CA SER A 434 6.34 -10.31 -15.40
C SER A 434 5.13 -10.55 -14.49
N ASN A 435 5.37 -10.92 -13.23
CA ASN A 435 4.34 -11.30 -12.25
C ASN A 435 3.47 -12.50 -12.66
N VAL A 436 3.97 -13.37 -13.54
CA VAL A 436 3.22 -14.53 -14.07
C VAL A 436 3.76 -15.83 -13.47
N ILE A 437 2.93 -16.52 -12.70
CA ILE A 437 3.17 -17.84 -12.13
C ILE A 437 1.83 -18.52 -11.84
N SER A 438 1.75 -19.84 -12.03
CA SER A 438 0.53 -20.57 -11.67
C SER A 438 0.50 -20.97 -10.21
N GLN A 439 -0.70 -21.06 -9.62
CA GLN A 439 -0.89 -21.54 -8.24
C GLN A 439 -0.32 -22.95 -8.04
N ASP A 440 -0.55 -23.85 -9.00
CA ASP A 440 -0.01 -25.23 -8.96
C ASP A 440 1.52 -25.23 -8.88
N THR A 441 2.17 -24.27 -9.55
CA THR A 441 3.63 -24.12 -9.49
C THR A 441 4.09 -23.61 -8.13
N ILE A 442 3.39 -22.66 -7.52
CA ILE A 442 3.68 -22.17 -6.17
C ILE A 442 3.62 -23.34 -5.17
N GLU A 443 2.56 -24.14 -5.21
CA GLU A 443 2.41 -25.33 -4.37
C GLU A 443 3.54 -26.35 -4.58
N ALA A 444 3.91 -26.58 -5.83
CA ALA A 444 5.00 -27.50 -6.15
C ALA A 444 6.37 -26.99 -5.69
N LEU A 445 6.67 -25.70 -5.86
CA LEU A 445 7.91 -25.09 -5.37
C LEU A 445 8.01 -25.18 -3.85
N THR A 446 6.97 -24.79 -3.13
CA THR A 446 6.94 -24.79 -1.66
C THR A 446 7.00 -26.19 -1.06
N ALA A 447 6.46 -27.21 -1.76
CA ALA A 447 6.55 -28.60 -1.38
C ALA A 447 7.96 -29.21 -1.58
N ASN A 448 8.81 -28.60 -2.42
CA ASN A 448 10.13 -29.11 -2.78
C ASN A 448 11.30 -28.23 -2.34
N ILE A 449 11.03 -27.01 -1.86
CA ILE A 449 12.02 -26.01 -1.45
C ILE A 449 11.56 -25.40 -0.14
N ASP A 450 12.01 -25.98 0.97
CA ASP A 450 11.53 -25.65 2.32
C ASP A 450 11.76 -24.16 2.72
N SER A 451 12.78 -23.51 2.17
CA SER A 451 13.08 -22.11 2.48
C SER A 451 12.16 -21.14 1.77
N LEU A 452 11.54 -21.52 0.65
CA LEU A 452 10.74 -20.62 -0.17
C LEU A 452 9.31 -20.54 0.38
N ARG A 453 8.97 -19.41 0.98
CA ARG A 453 7.68 -19.18 1.65
C ARG A 453 7.02 -17.83 1.33
N ILE A 454 7.73 -16.91 0.70
CA ILE A 454 7.25 -15.57 0.41
C ILE A 454 7.10 -15.41 -1.10
N PHE A 455 5.90 -15.01 -1.53
CA PHE A 455 5.65 -14.69 -2.92
C PHE A 455 5.18 -13.24 -3.03
N ALA A 456 5.86 -12.48 -3.90
CA ALA A 456 5.55 -11.09 -4.15
C ALA A 456 5.09 -10.92 -5.61
N GLY A 457 3.79 -11.00 -5.81
CA GLY A 457 3.12 -10.60 -7.05
C GLY A 457 2.83 -9.11 -7.06
N ILE A 458 1.73 -8.71 -7.67
CA ILE A 458 1.26 -7.32 -7.67
C ILE A 458 -0.08 -7.18 -6.96
N TYR A 459 -0.34 -5.99 -6.44
CA TYR A 459 -1.57 -5.71 -5.72
C TYR A 459 -2.74 -5.47 -6.68
N ILE A 460 -2.51 -4.70 -7.74
CA ILE A 460 -3.44 -4.46 -8.85
C ILE A 460 -2.75 -4.89 -10.14
N GLY A 461 -3.46 -5.60 -11.03
CA GLY A 461 -2.89 -6.08 -12.28
C GLY A 461 -3.91 -6.71 -13.21
N THR A 462 -3.41 -7.33 -14.27
CA THR A 462 -4.20 -8.02 -15.30
C THR A 462 -4.52 -9.45 -14.88
N PRO A 463 -5.53 -10.10 -15.49
CA PRO A 463 -5.96 -11.45 -15.11
C PRO A 463 -4.91 -12.56 -15.30
N ASP A 464 -3.89 -12.34 -16.12
CA ASP A 464 -2.76 -13.27 -16.34
C ASP A 464 -1.64 -13.10 -15.31
N GLN A 465 -1.66 -12.04 -14.52
CA GLN A 465 -0.69 -11.77 -13.47
C GLN A 465 -1.12 -12.32 -12.12
N MET A 466 -0.15 -12.58 -11.26
CA MET A 466 -0.37 -12.97 -9.87
C MET A 466 -0.79 -11.76 -9.05
N VAL A 467 -2.10 -11.47 -9.06
CA VAL A 467 -2.70 -10.43 -8.22
C VAL A 467 -2.93 -10.98 -6.81
N GLN A 468 -2.46 -10.27 -5.81
CA GLN A 468 -2.47 -10.73 -4.42
C GLN A 468 -3.09 -9.72 -3.45
N GLU A 469 -3.44 -10.22 -2.27
CA GLU A 469 -3.69 -9.44 -1.05
C GLU A 469 -2.52 -9.63 -0.09
N PHE A 470 -2.38 -8.74 0.91
CA PHE A 470 -1.48 -8.95 2.04
C PHE A 470 -2.06 -10.03 2.95
N GLU A 471 -1.57 -11.24 2.84
CA GLU A 471 -2.14 -12.39 3.55
C GLU A 471 -1.09 -13.43 3.92
N ALA A 472 -1.38 -14.15 5.00
CA ALA A 472 -0.64 -15.34 5.41
C ALA A 472 -1.55 -16.56 5.27
N LEU A 473 -1.13 -17.53 4.46
CA LEU A 473 -1.90 -18.72 4.12
C LEU A 473 -1.68 -19.85 5.14
N ASP A 474 -2.59 -20.80 5.18
CA ASP A 474 -2.59 -21.91 6.15
C ASP A 474 -1.38 -22.85 6.04
N ASP A 475 -0.77 -22.92 4.85
CA ASP A 475 0.42 -23.72 4.55
C ASP A 475 1.74 -23.00 4.89
N GLY A 476 1.64 -21.78 5.45
CA GLY A 476 2.78 -20.97 5.85
C GLY A 476 3.36 -20.10 4.73
N ILE A 477 2.70 -20.03 3.58
CA ILE A 477 3.02 -19.07 2.52
C ILE A 477 2.54 -17.68 2.94
N VAL A 478 3.33 -16.67 2.65
CA VAL A 478 2.98 -15.27 2.89
C VAL A 478 3.05 -14.49 1.59
N ASN A 479 1.97 -13.81 1.28
CA ASN A 479 1.85 -12.91 0.15
C ASN A 479 2.19 -11.48 0.58
N VAL A 480 3.16 -10.88 -0.10
CA VAL A 480 3.59 -9.49 0.08
C VAL A 480 3.55 -8.82 -1.28
N PRO A 481 2.35 -8.46 -1.78
CA PRO A 481 2.22 -7.86 -3.11
C PRO A 481 2.94 -6.53 -3.22
N ARG A 482 3.40 -6.21 -4.44
CA ARG A 482 4.00 -4.93 -4.78
C ARG A 482 2.90 -3.99 -5.24
N LEU A 483 2.90 -2.77 -4.69
CA LEU A 483 1.86 -1.76 -4.91
C LEU A 483 2.17 -0.89 -6.11
N THR A 484 3.39 -0.36 -6.16
CA THR A 484 3.81 0.63 -7.15
C THR A 484 5.05 0.16 -7.90
N ALA A 485 5.24 0.66 -9.10
CA ALA A 485 6.36 0.36 -9.97
C ALA A 485 7.18 1.62 -10.26
N ASP A 486 8.32 1.43 -10.92
CA ASP A 486 9.14 2.48 -11.47
C ASP A 486 9.73 3.50 -10.47
N MET A 487 10.64 4.32 -10.97
CA MET A 487 11.29 5.36 -10.18
C MET A 487 10.52 6.69 -10.18
N GLN A 488 9.64 6.89 -11.15
CA GLN A 488 8.74 8.04 -11.22
C GLN A 488 7.31 7.53 -11.14
N MET A 489 6.64 7.91 -10.08
CA MET A 489 5.26 7.49 -9.84
C MET A 489 4.28 8.41 -10.58
N GLU A 490 3.35 7.81 -11.29
CA GLU A 490 2.18 8.45 -11.89
C GLU A 490 1.12 8.79 -10.83
N ASP A 491 0.12 9.57 -11.18
CA ASP A 491 -0.94 9.97 -10.25
C ASP A 491 -1.74 8.76 -9.73
N SER A 492 -1.98 7.76 -10.57
CA SER A 492 -2.64 6.51 -10.19
C SER A 492 -1.86 5.73 -9.13
N GLU A 493 -0.53 5.70 -9.20
CA GLU A 493 0.33 5.07 -8.21
C GLU A 493 0.38 5.88 -6.90
N TRP A 494 0.45 7.22 -6.98
CA TRP A 494 0.34 8.09 -5.81
C TRP A 494 -1.02 7.93 -5.12
N TRP A 495 -2.10 7.75 -5.89
CA TRP A 495 -3.42 7.48 -5.33
C TRP A 495 -3.46 6.13 -4.61
N LEU A 496 -2.95 5.08 -5.23
CA LEU A 496 -2.87 3.75 -4.63
C LEU A 496 -2.02 3.78 -3.35
N GLN A 497 -0.83 4.39 -3.39
CA GLN A 497 0.05 4.52 -2.23
C GLN A 497 -0.63 5.29 -1.08
N LEU A 498 -1.31 6.40 -1.38
CA LEU A 498 -2.04 7.16 -0.38
C LEU A 498 -3.17 6.34 0.25
N ASN A 499 -3.90 5.56 -0.56
CA ASN A 499 -4.95 4.69 -0.06
C ASN A 499 -4.40 3.56 0.80
N GLU A 500 -3.33 2.90 0.38
CA GLU A 500 -2.71 1.82 1.15
C GLU A 500 -2.02 2.32 2.43
N LEU A 501 -1.47 3.52 2.43
CA LEU A 501 -1.06 4.20 3.66
C LEU A 501 -2.22 4.32 4.66
N ASN A 502 -3.42 4.60 4.17
CA ASN A 502 -4.61 4.82 4.98
C ASN A 502 -5.43 3.55 5.27
N TYR A 503 -5.06 2.42 4.68
CA TYR A 503 -5.74 1.14 4.85
C TYR A 503 -4.87 0.10 5.56
N HIS A 504 -3.77 -0.31 4.96
CA HIS A 504 -2.82 -1.27 5.56
C HIS A 504 -1.62 -0.60 6.23
N PHE A 505 -1.42 0.69 6.03
CA PHE A 505 -0.22 1.44 6.43
C PHE A 505 1.03 0.77 5.88
N VAL A 506 1.07 0.61 4.56
CA VAL A 506 2.08 -0.14 3.84
C VAL A 506 2.48 0.55 2.55
N GLU A 507 3.70 0.32 2.11
CA GLU A 507 4.22 0.56 0.77
C GLU A 507 5.06 -0.64 0.32
N SER A 508 5.01 -0.96 -0.96
CA SER A 508 5.87 -1.94 -1.59
C SER A 508 6.10 -1.55 -3.05
N ASN A 509 7.21 -0.86 -3.29
CA ASN A 509 7.62 -0.39 -4.62
C ASN A 509 8.66 -1.33 -5.24
N PHE A 510 8.67 -1.47 -6.57
CA PHE A 510 9.71 -2.18 -7.28
C PHE A 510 10.24 -1.40 -8.48
N ILE A 511 11.52 -1.53 -8.71
CA ILE A 511 12.27 -0.90 -9.80
C ILE A 511 13.23 -1.91 -10.43
N HIS A 512 13.78 -1.57 -11.61
CA HIS A 512 14.81 -2.37 -12.26
C HIS A 512 16.04 -1.49 -12.55
N PRO A 513 17.25 -2.07 -12.57
CA PRO A 513 18.44 -1.32 -12.97
C PRO A 513 18.40 -0.83 -14.42
N ASP A 514 17.62 -1.49 -15.26
CA ASP A 514 17.48 -1.19 -16.69
C ASP A 514 16.27 -0.28 -17.03
N ASP A 515 15.53 0.24 -16.05
CA ASP A 515 14.44 1.20 -16.29
C ASP A 515 14.89 2.39 -17.15
N ILE A 516 16.14 2.85 -16.98
CA ILE A 516 16.74 3.91 -17.81
C ILE A 516 16.90 3.53 -19.28
N LEU A 517 16.91 2.23 -19.61
CA LEU A 517 17.06 1.72 -20.98
C LEU A 517 15.72 1.53 -21.68
N ASP A 518 14.63 1.60 -20.95
CA ASP A 518 13.27 1.45 -21.43
C ASP A 518 12.61 2.82 -21.58
N GLU A 519 12.11 3.14 -22.78
CA GLU A 519 11.53 4.46 -23.07
C GLU A 519 10.23 4.69 -22.31
N ASP A 520 9.41 3.65 -22.12
CA ASP A 520 8.14 3.74 -21.40
C ASP A 520 8.37 3.86 -19.89
N ARG A 521 9.29 3.07 -19.30
CA ARG A 521 9.62 3.10 -17.87
C ARG A 521 10.42 4.34 -17.45
N SER A 522 11.18 4.92 -18.37
CA SER A 522 11.95 6.15 -18.12
C SER A 522 11.14 7.43 -18.36
N ASP A 523 9.92 7.34 -18.92
CA ASP A 523 9.13 8.49 -19.40
C ASP A 523 9.94 9.42 -20.33
N GLY A 524 10.81 8.83 -21.16
CA GLY A 524 11.77 9.58 -22.00
C GLY A 524 12.72 10.46 -21.19
N GLY A 525 12.77 10.28 -19.86
CA GLY A 525 13.53 11.05 -18.90
C GLY A 525 15.02 10.69 -18.86
N ASP A 526 15.77 11.48 -18.12
CA ASP A 526 17.12 11.15 -17.75
C ASP A 526 17.15 10.48 -16.36
N PHE A 527 18.21 9.74 -16.07
CA PHE A 527 18.38 9.06 -14.78
C PHE A 527 18.30 10.01 -13.58
N LYS A 528 18.68 11.27 -13.74
CA LYS A 528 18.61 12.25 -12.66
C LYS A 528 17.15 12.56 -12.31
N SER A 529 16.28 12.74 -13.31
CA SER A 529 14.85 12.95 -13.10
C SER A 529 14.19 11.74 -12.41
N MET A 530 14.50 10.53 -12.90
CA MET A 530 14.03 9.27 -12.29
C MET A 530 14.47 9.16 -10.82
N LEU A 531 15.74 9.45 -10.54
CA LEU A 531 16.30 9.43 -9.19
C LEU A 531 15.64 10.45 -8.25
N GLU A 532 15.32 11.66 -8.75
CA GLU A 532 14.60 12.69 -7.99
C GLU A 532 13.16 12.24 -7.68
N GLY A 533 12.49 11.55 -8.60
CA GLY A 533 11.17 10.93 -8.39
C GLY A 533 11.22 9.89 -7.29
N TYR A 534 12.13 8.93 -7.41
CA TYR A 534 12.31 7.85 -6.42
C TYR A 534 12.68 8.40 -5.04
N GLN A 535 13.62 9.35 -4.96
CA GLN A 535 13.98 10.02 -3.71
C GLN A 535 12.78 10.71 -3.07
N ARG A 536 11.90 11.31 -3.85
CA ARG A 536 10.69 12.00 -3.37
C ARG A 536 9.72 11.01 -2.74
N MET A 537 9.45 9.87 -3.40
CA MET A 537 8.61 8.79 -2.89
C MET A 537 9.16 8.21 -1.60
N VAL A 538 10.43 7.80 -1.56
CA VAL A 538 11.07 7.25 -0.36
C VAL A 538 11.03 8.24 0.82
N THR A 539 11.34 9.52 0.56
CA THR A 539 11.31 10.56 1.59
C THR A 539 9.90 10.78 2.12
N TRP A 540 8.89 10.75 1.24
CA TRP A 540 7.50 10.89 1.64
C TRP A 540 7.07 9.72 2.54
N ASN A 541 7.39 8.48 2.19
CA ASN A 541 7.11 7.27 2.99
C ASN A 541 7.72 7.36 4.39
N ARG A 542 8.99 7.76 4.47
CA ARG A 542 9.67 7.93 5.76
C ARG A 542 9.04 9.03 6.62
N LYS A 543 8.59 10.11 5.98
CA LYS A 543 7.88 11.21 6.67
C LYS A 543 6.54 10.76 7.25
N GLN A 544 5.83 9.84 6.59
CA GLN A 544 4.58 9.25 7.11
C GLN A 544 4.82 8.29 8.28
N GLY A 545 6.04 7.90 8.56
CA GLY A 545 6.39 7.01 9.67
C GLY A 545 6.38 5.52 9.31
N LEU A 546 6.32 5.17 8.03
CA LEU A 546 6.47 3.79 7.57
C LEU A 546 7.86 3.25 7.94
N ARG A 547 7.90 2.03 8.46
CA ARG A 547 9.14 1.33 8.78
C ARG A 547 9.71 0.70 7.52
N ALA A 548 10.96 1.05 7.16
CA ALA A 548 11.67 0.35 6.11
C ALA A 548 11.92 -1.11 6.54
N ARG A 549 11.60 -2.06 5.65
CA ARG A 549 11.66 -3.50 5.87
C ARG A 549 12.24 -4.21 4.67
N THR A 550 12.96 -5.30 4.91
CA THR A 550 13.16 -6.31 3.87
C THR A 550 11.86 -7.09 3.64
N ILE A 551 11.79 -7.82 2.52
CA ILE A 551 10.58 -8.58 2.17
C ILE A 551 10.24 -9.64 3.23
N SER A 552 11.25 -10.29 3.83
CA SER A 552 11.05 -11.27 4.90
C SER A 552 10.58 -10.63 6.21
N GLU A 553 11.09 -9.46 6.53
CA GLU A 553 10.61 -8.68 7.68
C GLU A 553 9.17 -8.24 7.49
N ALA A 554 8.83 -7.76 6.27
CA ALA A 554 7.46 -7.37 5.93
C ALA A 554 6.52 -8.58 5.96
N ALA A 555 6.95 -9.75 5.48
CA ALA A 555 6.19 -10.98 5.60
C ALA A 555 5.87 -11.33 7.07
N GLY A 556 6.83 -11.14 7.98
CA GLY A 556 6.58 -11.28 9.42
C GLY A 556 5.57 -10.27 9.96
N ASP A 557 5.60 -9.03 9.46
CA ASP A 557 4.61 -8.00 9.83
C ASP A 557 3.22 -8.32 9.24
N VAL A 558 3.12 -8.86 8.02
CA VAL A 558 1.87 -9.37 7.43
C VAL A 558 1.30 -10.53 8.26
N GLN A 559 2.14 -11.46 8.71
CA GLN A 559 1.70 -12.56 9.58
C GLN A 559 1.11 -12.03 10.90
N ARG A 560 1.76 -11.05 11.53
CA ARG A 560 1.25 -10.40 12.73
C ARG A 560 -0.11 -9.76 12.47
N TYR A 561 -0.22 -8.97 11.42
CA TYR A 561 -1.45 -8.32 11.00
C TYR A 561 -2.60 -9.30 10.77
N CYS A 562 -2.36 -10.38 10.02
CA CYS A 562 -3.38 -11.39 9.70
C CYS A 562 -3.88 -12.14 10.95
N ASN A 563 -3.06 -12.24 12.00
CA ASN A 563 -3.41 -12.96 13.22
C ASN A 563 -4.30 -12.16 14.18
N LEU A 564 -4.47 -10.85 13.96
CA LEU A 564 -5.14 -9.97 14.91
C LEU A 564 -6.67 -10.03 14.80
N SER A 565 -7.32 -9.99 15.94
CA SER A 565 -8.73 -9.66 16.07
C SER A 565 -8.91 -8.59 17.14
N ILE A 566 -9.61 -7.51 16.81
CA ILE A 566 -9.72 -6.32 17.65
C ILE A 566 -11.12 -6.18 18.20
N THR A 567 -11.22 -6.07 19.52
CA THR A 567 -12.44 -5.64 20.24
C THR A 567 -12.22 -4.24 20.78
N GLN A 568 -13.13 -3.33 20.53
CA GLN A 568 -13.01 -1.94 20.95
C GLN A 568 -14.28 -1.40 21.59
N LYS A 569 -14.11 -0.58 22.63
CA LYS A 569 -15.19 0.14 23.30
C LYS A 569 -14.77 1.58 23.52
N ASN A 570 -15.50 2.50 22.91
CA ASN A 570 -15.28 3.94 23.10
C ASN A 570 -16.25 4.47 24.17
N GLU A 571 -15.71 5.18 25.17
CA GLU A 571 -16.43 5.84 26.25
C GLU A 571 -16.07 7.33 26.26
N ALA A 572 -16.77 8.13 27.04
CA ALA A 572 -16.60 9.57 27.01
C ALA A 572 -15.18 10.04 27.42
N ASP A 573 -14.52 9.31 28.33
CA ASP A 573 -13.21 9.65 28.90
C ASP A 573 -12.08 8.72 28.40
N ARG A 574 -12.41 7.59 27.75
CA ARG A 574 -11.43 6.60 27.32
C ARG A 574 -11.90 5.74 26.17
N MET A 575 -10.92 5.05 25.57
CA MET A 575 -11.13 3.93 24.66
C MET A 575 -10.44 2.70 25.22
N SER A 576 -11.16 1.58 25.32
CA SER A 576 -10.62 0.27 25.71
C SER A 576 -10.54 -0.62 24.48
N ILE A 577 -9.38 -1.25 24.28
CA ILE A 577 -9.10 -2.11 23.12
C ILE A 577 -8.59 -3.44 23.68
N HIS A 578 -9.13 -4.56 23.16
CA HIS A 578 -8.58 -5.88 23.40
C HIS A 578 -8.10 -6.48 22.09
N VAL A 579 -6.85 -6.92 22.05
CA VAL A 579 -6.12 -7.42 20.90
C VAL A 579 -5.92 -8.92 21.03
N GLU A 580 -6.79 -9.71 20.43
CA GLU A 580 -6.64 -11.17 20.38
C GLU A 580 -5.65 -11.55 19.27
N GLY A 581 -4.78 -12.52 19.51
CA GLY A 581 -3.82 -13.05 18.55
C GLY A 581 -2.52 -12.25 18.48
N LEU A 582 -2.24 -11.41 19.48
CA LEU A 582 -0.96 -10.73 19.61
C LEU A 582 0.17 -11.75 19.78
N ILE A 583 1.19 -11.67 18.91
CA ILE A 583 2.36 -12.56 18.95
C ILE A 583 3.45 -11.95 19.86
N ASP A 584 3.92 -10.77 19.51
CA ASP A 584 4.92 -10.00 20.25
C ASP A 584 4.53 -8.51 20.29
N LYS A 585 4.20 -7.93 19.15
CA LYS A 585 3.68 -6.59 18.98
C LYS A 585 2.78 -6.50 17.75
N ALA A 586 1.96 -5.46 17.73
CA ALA A 586 1.08 -5.16 16.59
C ALA A 586 0.98 -3.66 16.36
N PHE A 587 0.51 -3.29 15.18
CA PHE A 587 0.23 -1.92 14.81
C PHE A 587 -1.25 -1.76 14.49
N LEU A 588 -1.82 -0.69 15.05
CA LEU A 588 -3.22 -0.34 14.83
C LEU A 588 -3.29 1.11 14.35
N MET A 589 -4.20 1.38 13.43
CA MET A 589 -4.56 2.74 13.05
C MET A 589 -5.70 3.21 13.94
N LEU A 590 -5.49 4.29 14.68
CA LEU A 590 -6.52 4.98 15.45
C LEU A 590 -6.94 6.23 14.68
N ARG A 591 -8.23 6.32 14.36
CA ARG A 591 -8.84 7.51 13.77
C ARG A 591 -9.82 8.13 14.75
N THR A 592 -9.72 9.45 14.94
CA THR A 592 -10.60 10.20 15.83
C THR A 592 -11.22 11.40 15.10
N ARG A 593 -12.46 11.72 15.43
CA ARG A 593 -13.13 12.90 14.89
C ARG A 593 -12.89 14.14 15.75
N ASP A 594 -13.04 13.99 17.07
CA ASP A 594 -13.00 15.11 18.00
C ASP A 594 -12.14 14.84 19.25
N SER A 595 -11.63 13.63 19.43
CA SER A 595 -10.87 13.21 20.61
C SER A 595 -9.38 13.23 20.31
N ILE A 596 -8.59 13.64 21.28
CA ILE A 596 -7.11 13.60 21.23
C ILE A 596 -6.64 12.53 22.19
N PRO A 597 -5.79 11.59 21.76
CA PRO A 597 -5.19 10.62 22.66
C PRO A 597 -4.27 11.30 23.68
N GLY A 598 -4.51 11.06 24.97
CA GLY A 598 -3.64 11.47 26.06
C GLY A 598 -2.74 10.31 26.53
N THR A 599 -2.96 9.83 27.76
CA THR A 599 -2.19 8.70 28.28
C THR A 599 -2.65 7.38 27.67
N VAL A 600 -1.68 6.55 27.24
CA VAL A 600 -1.92 5.20 26.72
C VAL A 600 -1.28 4.17 27.64
N GLU A 601 -2.05 3.15 28.02
CA GLU A 601 -1.58 1.98 28.75
C GLU A 601 -1.60 0.77 27.81
N GLY A 602 -0.55 -0.04 27.79
CA GLY A 602 -0.42 -1.23 26.92
C GLY A 602 0.04 -0.94 25.49
N GLY A 603 0.58 0.26 25.23
CA GLY A 603 1.10 0.63 23.92
C GLY A 603 1.66 2.05 23.86
N VAL A 604 2.05 2.47 22.67
CA VAL A 604 2.56 3.82 22.36
C VAL A 604 1.78 4.38 21.18
N VAL A 605 1.30 5.62 21.31
CA VAL A 605 0.60 6.34 20.23
C VAL A 605 1.51 7.38 19.59
N THR A 606 1.51 7.45 18.27
CA THR A 606 2.24 8.44 17.46
C THR A 606 1.27 9.11 16.50
N GLU A 607 1.21 10.42 16.47
CA GLU A 607 0.41 11.16 15.50
C GLU A 607 1.03 11.06 14.11
N ILE A 608 0.23 10.63 13.13
CA ILE A 608 0.58 10.60 11.70
C ILE A 608 0.08 11.86 11.02
N ASP A 609 -1.17 12.21 11.27
CA ASP A 609 -1.83 13.42 10.80
C ASP A 609 -2.95 13.78 11.77
N THR A 610 -3.57 14.94 11.62
CA THR A 610 -4.66 15.39 12.49
C THR A 610 -5.80 14.38 12.55
N GLY A 611 -6.06 13.84 13.74
CA GLY A 611 -7.08 12.81 13.95
C GLY A 611 -6.72 11.42 13.43
N CYS A 612 -5.47 11.20 13.03
CA CYS A 612 -4.95 9.92 12.56
C CYS A 612 -3.66 9.57 13.32
N TYR A 613 -3.65 8.44 14.00
CA TYR A 613 -2.57 8.01 14.87
C TYR A 613 -2.19 6.55 14.62
N LEU A 614 -0.90 6.27 14.68
CA LEU A 614 -0.39 4.91 14.74
C LEU A 614 -0.23 4.50 16.20
N LEU A 615 -0.83 3.38 16.57
CA LEU A 615 -0.73 2.78 17.90
C LEU A 615 0.10 1.50 17.79
N GLU A 616 1.29 1.50 18.38
CA GLU A 616 2.09 0.28 18.57
C GLU A 616 1.68 -0.35 19.90
N VAL A 617 1.28 -1.61 19.89
CA VAL A 617 0.80 -2.34 21.07
C VAL A 617 1.67 -3.56 21.35
N ASP A 618 1.97 -3.78 22.64
CA ASP A 618 2.72 -4.92 23.15
C ASP A 618 1.95 -5.66 24.28
N SER A 619 0.66 -5.31 24.45
CA SER A 619 -0.26 -5.90 25.42
C SER A 619 -1.59 -6.24 24.74
N GLU A 620 -2.21 -7.34 25.16
CA GLU A 620 -3.56 -7.71 24.69
C GLU A 620 -4.63 -6.70 25.14
N ASP A 621 -4.44 -6.02 26.29
CA ASP A 621 -5.35 -5.00 26.78
C ASP A 621 -4.70 -3.63 26.70
N VAL A 622 -5.33 -2.72 25.97
CA VAL A 622 -4.87 -1.35 25.75
C VAL A 622 -5.95 -0.35 26.18
N THR A 623 -5.56 0.67 26.90
CA THR A 623 -6.47 1.76 27.29
C THR A 623 -5.88 3.09 26.84
N ILE A 624 -6.68 3.88 26.14
CA ILE A 624 -6.36 5.26 25.73
C ILE A 624 -7.27 6.18 26.53
N LEU A 625 -6.69 7.05 27.34
CA LEU A 625 -7.41 8.14 27.99
C LEU A 625 -7.46 9.34 27.04
N TRP A 626 -8.65 9.92 26.86
CA TRP A 626 -8.76 11.12 26.06
C TRP A 626 -8.26 12.35 26.82
N GLU A 627 -7.62 13.29 26.12
CA GLU A 627 -7.27 14.58 26.72
C GLU A 627 -8.54 15.34 27.14
N GLU A 628 -8.49 16.03 28.26
CA GLU A 628 -9.56 16.94 28.68
C GLU A 628 -9.61 18.13 27.70
N LYS A 629 -10.80 18.41 27.14
CA LYS A 629 -11.03 19.54 26.22
C LYS A 629 -10.94 20.89 26.92
#